data_1cdbc09dcdbd03297badbb0861e93981
#
_entry.id   1cdbc09dcdbd03297badbb0861e93981
#
_cell.length_a   1.000
_cell.length_b   1.000
_cell.length_c   1.000
_cell.angle_alpha   90.00
_cell.angle_beta   90.00
_cell.angle_gamma   90.00
#
_symmetry.space_group_name_H-M   'P 1'
#
loop_
_entity.id
_entity.type
_entity.pdbx_description
1 polymer ?
#
loop_
_entity_poly.entity_id
_entity_poly.type
_entity_poly.pdbx_seq_one_letter_code
_entity_poly.pdbx_strand_id
1 'polypeptide(L)'
;MDLKKVDSILKKHEYRHSEIIGIMQDVQDIENYLPEEILRYISEKLELSLTRIFDIATFYKAFSLVPRGRHIIKVCCGTACHLAGAMQNLEQIKRTLHVREGETTEDRTFSLETVNCLGTCALAPVVQVDEDYHDAVIPGKIDKILAIYSSKDERQEVAAD
;
A
#
# COMPACT_ATOMS: atom_id res chain seq x y z
N MET A 1 -6.29 12.03 -13.18
CA MET A 1 -5.89 10.77 -13.86
C MET A 1 -5.15 11.13 -15.15
N ASP A 2 -3.92 10.68 -15.29
CA ASP A 2 -3.07 11.07 -16.44
C ASP A 2 -2.87 9.85 -17.37
N LEU A 3 -3.77 9.70 -18.36
CA LEU A 3 -3.70 8.61 -19.35
C LEU A 3 -2.38 8.59 -20.15
N LYS A 4 -1.70 9.73 -20.26
CA LYS A 4 -0.36 9.79 -20.92
C LYS A 4 0.70 8.99 -20.15
N LYS A 5 0.59 8.95 -18.81
CA LYS A 5 1.49 8.11 -18.00
C LYS A 5 1.20 6.63 -18.23
N VAL A 6 -0.08 6.26 -18.33
CA VAL A 6 -0.48 4.86 -18.62
C VAL A 6 -0.01 4.45 -20.01
N ASP A 7 -0.12 5.31 -21.03
CA ASP A 7 0.41 5.04 -22.38
C ASP A 7 1.93 4.84 -22.36
N SER A 8 2.65 5.61 -21.54
CA SER A 8 4.10 5.45 -21.39
C SER A 8 4.47 4.10 -20.77
N ILE A 9 3.68 3.63 -19.79
CA ILE A 9 3.83 2.30 -19.17
C ILE A 9 3.56 1.22 -20.21
N LEU A 10 2.44 1.29 -20.93
CA LEU A 10 2.09 0.31 -21.96
C LEU A 10 3.18 0.22 -23.03
N LYS A 11 3.75 1.35 -23.43
CA LYS A 11 4.85 1.44 -24.39
C LYS A 11 6.14 0.83 -23.85
N LYS A 12 6.48 1.07 -22.58
CA LYS A 12 7.61 0.46 -21.87
C LYS A 12 7.53 -1.07 -21.91
N HIS A 13 6.34 -1.64 -21.76
CA HIS A 13 6.07 -3.09 -21.82
C HIS A 13 5.71 -3.59 -23.23
N GLU A 14 5.95 -2.77 -24.27
CA GLU A 14 5.75 -3.14 -25.69
C GLU A 14 4.35 -3.69 -26.00
N TYR A 15 3.32 -3.30 -25.23
CA TYR A 15 1.94 -3.80 -25.32
C TYR A 15 1.82 -5.33 -25.26
N ARG A 16 2.74 -6.00 -24.57
CA ARG A 16 2.70 -7.46 -24.46
C ARG A 16 1.67 -7.93 -23.42
N HIS A 17 0.81 -8.85 -23.80
CA HIS A 17 -0.16 -9.47 -22.89
C HIS A 17 0.50 -10.22 -21.73
N SER A 18 1.69 -10.80 -21.94
CA SER A 18 2.48 -11.48 -20.91
C SER A 18 2.95 -10.55 -19.79
N GLU A 19 3.06 -9.26 -20.07
CA GLU A 19 3.55 -8.23 -19.15
C GLU A 19 2.42 -7.58 -18.33
N ILE A 20 1.20 -8.08 -18.40
CA ILE A 20 0.04 -7.46 -17.74
C ILE A 20 0.25 -7.23 -16.24
N ILE A 21 0.93 -8.14 -15.55
CA ILE A 21 1.22 -8.00 -14.11
C ILE A 21 2.19 -6.84 -13.90
N GLY A 22 3.26 -6.73 -14.69
CA GLY A 22 4.22 -5.63 -14.62
C GLY A 22 3.60 -4.29 -14.96
N ILE A 23 2.71 -4.24 -15.97
CA ILE A 23 1.94 -3.04 -16.32
C ILE A 23 1.08 -2.59 -15.14
N MET A 24 0.36 -3.53 -14.50
CA MET A 24 -0.50 -3.23 -13.35
C MET A 24 0.33 -2.79 -12.12
N GLN A 25 1.52 -3.33 -11.93
CA GLN A 25 2.46 -2.89 -10.87
C GLN A 25 2.90 -1.45 -11.12
N ASP A 26 3.41 -1.14 -12.31
CA ASP A 26 3.83 0.23 -12.67
C ASP A 26 2.69 1.25 -12.54
N VAL A 27 1.46 0.85 -12.86
CA VAL A 27 0.27 1.71 -12.67
C VAL A 27 0.00 1.94 -11.18
N GLN A 28 0.03 0.87 -10.38
CA GLN A 28 -0.21 0.98 -8.94
C GLN A 28 0.87 1.81 -8.23
N ASP A 29 2.12 1.76 -8.68
CA ASP A 29 3.22 2.57 -8.15
C ASP A 29 3.00 4.08 -8.37
N ILE A 30 2.26 4.45 -9.43
CA ILE A 30 1.95 5.85 -9.73
C ILE A 30 0.68 6.33 -9.03
N GLU A 31 -0.37 5.50 -9.01
CA GLU A 31 -1.71 5.90 -8.54
C GLU A 31 -1.99 5.39 -7.10
N ASN A 32 -1.07 4.60 -6.49
CA ASN A 32 -1.20 3.89 -5.21
C ASN A 32 -2.30 2.80 -5.17
N TYR A 33 -3.05 2.64 -6.24
CA TYR A 33 -4.07 1.60 -6.42
C TYR A 33 -4.37 1.41 -7.91
N LEU A 34 -5.26 0.50 -8.24
CA LEU A 34 -5.68 0.22 -9.62
C LEU A 34 -7.09 0.79 -9.88
N PRO A 35 -7.23 2.03 -10.38
CA PRO A 35 -8.52 2.61 -10.73
C PRO A 35 -9.23 1.80 -11.81
N GLU A 36 -10.53 1.57 -11.68
CA GLU A 36 -11.33 0.82 -12.66
C GLU A 36 -11.23 1.42 -14.07
N GLU A 37 -11.20 2.74 -14.18
CA GLU A 37 -11.09 3.44 -15.46
C GLU A 37 -9.76 3.14 -16.17
N ILE A 38 -8.66 3.04 -15.42
CA ILE A 38 -7.35 2.65 -15.97
C ILE A 38 -7.36 1.18 -16.38
N LEU A 39 -7.97 0.30 -15.58
CA LEU A 39 -8.09 -1.13 -15.94
C LEU A 39 -8.92 -1.32 -17.22
N ARG A 40 -9.98 -0.55 -17.40
CA ARG A 40 -10.76 -0.54 -18.65
C ARG A 40 -9.91 -0.06 -19.82
N TYR A 41 -9.16 1.03 -19.64
CA TYR A 41 -8.26 1.55 -20.66
C TYR A 41 -7.18 0.53 -21.07
N ILE A 42 -6.55 -0.15 -20.10
CA ILE A 42 -5.57 -1.22 -20.34
C ILE A 42 -6.23 -2.39 -21.10
N SER A 43 -7.46 -2.77 -20.72
CA SER A 43 -8.25 -3.80 -21.39
C SER A 43 -8.42 -3.51 -22.88
N GLU A 44 -8.82 -2.28 -23.21
CA GLU A 44 -8.99 -1.85 -24.59
C GLU A 44 -7.67 -1.81 -25.37
N LYS A 45 -6.62 -1.27 -24.78
CA LYS A 45 -5.30 -1.13 -25.44
C LYS A 45 -4.59 -2.46 -25.68
N LEU A 46 -4.77 -3.42 -24.78
CA LEU A 46 -4.19 -4.75 -24.89
C LEU A 46 -5.14 -5.77 -25.52
N GLU A 47 -6.37 -5.39 -25.91
CA GLU A 47 -7.40 -6.32 -26.42
C GLU A 47 -7.61 -7.54 -25.48
N LEU A 48 -7.46 -7.33 -24.16
CA LEU A 48 -7.70 -8.33 -23.13
C LEU A 48 -9.10 -8.14 -22.54
N SER A 49 -9.77 -9.25 -22.20
CA SER A 49 -11.05 -9.13 -21.50
C SER A 49 -10.89 -8.46 -20.14
N LEU A 50 -11.79 -7.55 -19.81
CA LEU A 50 -11.79 -6.86 -18.53
C LEU A 50 -11.87 -7.84 -17.36
N THR A 51 -12.63 -8.94 -17.51
CA THR A 51 -12.73 -10.01 -16.52
C THR A 51 -11.34 -10.57 -16.17
N ARG A 52 -10.50 -10.86 -17.18
CA ARG A 52 -9.14 -11.37 -16.95
C ARG A 52 -8.27 -10.40 -16.17
N ILE A 53 -8.41 -9.09 -16.43
CA ILE A 53 -7.68 -8.05 -15.72
C ILE A 53 -8.13 -7.98 -14.25
N PHE A 54 -9.45 -8.02 -14.01
CA PHE A 54 -9.99 -8.05 -12.65
C PHE A 54 -9.63 -9.35 -11.91
N ASP A 55 -9.60 -10.50 -12.58
CA ASP A 55 -9.15 -11.76 -11.99
C ASP A 55 -7.70 -11.63 -11.48
N ILE A 56 -6.80 -11.03 -12.27
CA ILE A 56 -5.43 -10.77 -11.85
C ILE A 56 -5.39 -9.78 -10.69
N ALA A 57 -6.12 -8.68 -10.78
CA ALA A 57 -6.15 -7.64 -9.75
C ALA A 57 -6.66 -8.15 -8.39
N THR A 58 -7.59 -9.09 -8.39
CA THR A 58 -8.16 -9.69 -7.17
C THR A 58 -7.38 -10.91 -6.67
N PHE A 59 -6.70 -11.62 -7.55
CA PHE A 59 -5.90 -12.79 -7.18
C PHE A 59 -4.61 -12.39 -6.45
N TYR A 60 -3.91 -11.38 -6.92
CA TYR A 60 -2.64 -10.95 -6.32
C TYR A 60 -2.89 -9.97 -5.18
N LYS A 61 -2.55 -10.38 -3.95
CA LYS A 61 -2.72 -9.56 -2.74
C LYS A 61 -1.91 -8.25 -2.76
N ALA A 62 -0.91 -8.15 -3.63
CA ALA A 62 -0.13 -6.94 -3.82
C ALA A 62 -0.94 -5.80 -4.47
N PHE A 63 -1.98 -6.13 -5.23
CA PHE A 63 -2.84 -5.15 -5.88
C PHE A 63 -3.94 -4.63 -4.97
N SER A 64 -4.35 -3.39 -5.19
CA SER A 64 -5.49 -2.76 -4.52
C SER A 64 -6.42 -2.11 -5.53
N LEU A 65 -7.70 -2.44 -5.45
CA LEU A 65 -8.76 -1.80 -6.25
C LEU A 65 -9.39 -0.60 -5.53
N VAL A 66 -8.99 -0.36 -4.29
CA VAL A 66 -9.43 0.78 -3.49
C VAL A 66 -8.27 1.74 -3.26
N PRO A 67 -8.53 3.05 -3.23
CA PRO A 67 -7.48 4.04 -2.98
C PRO A 67 -6.72 3.73 -1.69
N ARG A 68 -5.39 3.70 -1.76
CA ARG A 68 -4.50 3.60 -0.61
C ARG A 68 -4.00 4.98 -0.18
N GLY A 69 -3.59 5.07 1.06
CA GLY A 69 -2.90 6.24 1.58
C GLY A 69 -1.50 6.40 0.99
N ARG A 70 -0.92 7.56 1.18
CA ARG A 70 0.48 7.85 0.79
C ARG A 70 1.47 6.95 1.51
N HIS A 71 1.16 6.60 2.78
CA HIS A 71 1.95 5.70 3.61
C HIS A 71 1.18 4.42 3.93
N ILE A 72 1.81 3.28 3.76
CA ILE A 72 1.23 1.98 4.07
C ILE A 72 1.85 1.44 5.34
N ILE A 73 1.02 1.32 6.39
CA ILE A 73 1.42 0.75 7.68
C ILE A 73 1.10 -0.75 7.65
N LYS A 74 2.10 -1.59 7.82
CA LYS A 74 1.96 -3.04 7.94
C LYS A 74 2.32 -3.50 9.33
N VAL A 75 1.35 -4.07 10.05
CA VAL A 75 1.56 -4.65 11.37
C VAL A 75 1.79 -6.16 11.24
N CYS A 76 2.94 -6.63 11.70
CA CYS A 76 3.25 -8.06 11.69
C CYS A 76 2.44 -8.78 12.78
N CYS A 77 1.58 -9.71 12.38
CA CYS A 77 0.76 -10.55 13.28
C CYS A 77 1.28 -12.00 13.42
N GLY A 78 2.52 -12.28 12.93
CA GLY A 78 3.15 -13.59 13.08
C GLY A 78 3.38 -13.96 14.55
N THR A 79 3.57 -15.23 14.83
CA THR A 79 3.62 -15.78 16.20
C THR A 79 4.57 -15.03 17.13
N ALA A 80 5.80 -14.74 16.69
CA ALA A 80 6.76 -14.01 17.51
C ALA A 80 6.28 -12.58 17.83
N CYS A 81 5.80 -11.85 16.84
CA CYS A 81 5.26 -10.50 17.01
C CYS A 81 3.98 -10.50 17.85
N HIS A 82 3.10 -11.48 17.63
CA HIS A 82 1.88 -11.64 18.42
C HIS A 82 2.18 -11.82 19.92
N LEU A 83 3.10 -12.74 20.24
CA LEU A 83 3.54 -12.99 21.64
C LEU A 83 4.25 -11.77 22.24
N ALA A 84 4.94 -10.98 21.43
CA ALA A 84 5.63 -9.77 21.84
C ALA A 84 4.73 -8.53 21.94
N GLY A 85 3.42 -8.66 21.67
CA GLY A 85 2.45 -7.57 21.88
C GLY A 85 2.03 -6.80 20.60
N ALA A 86 2.21 -7.38 19.40
CA ALA A 86 1.81 -6.73 18.14
C ALA A 86 0.33 -6.33 18.09
N MET A 87 -0.56 -7.12 18.72
CA MET A 87 -1.99 -6.79 18.76
C MET A 87 -2.28 -5.50 19.53
N GLN A 88 -1.49 -5.20 20.57
CA GLN A 88 -1.63 -3.95 21.32
C GLN A 88 -1.19 -2.76 20.46
N ASN A 89 -0.14 -2.93 19.64
CA ASN A 89 0.29 -1.92 18.68
C ASN A 89 -0.77 -1.69 17.61
N LEU A 90 -1.37 -2.76 17.07
CA LEU A 90 -2.45 -2.69 16.10
C LEU A 90 -3.65 -1.90 16.64
N GLU A 91 -4.09 -2.23 17.86
CA GLU A 91 -5.20 -1.51 18.51
C GLU A 91 -4.87 -0.03 18.78
N GLN A 92 -3.61 0.28 19.14
CA GLN A 92 -3.20 1.67 19.30
C GLN A 92 -3.24 2.42 17.95
N ILE A 93 -2.72 1.83 16.86
CA ILE A 93 -2.78 2.43 15.52
C ILE A 93 -4.23 2.70 15.10
N LYS A 94 -5.11 1.69 15.27
CA LYS A 94 -6.54 1.84 14.95
C LYS A 94 -7.21 2.99 15.71
N ARG A 95 -6.86 3.17 16.98
CA ARG A 95 -7.37 4.28 17.81
C ARG A 95 -6.84 5.63 17.38
N THR A 96 -5.51 5.72 17.11
CA THR A 96 -4.86 6.98 16.74
C THR A 96 -5.33 7.46 15.37
N LEU A 97 -5.47 6.54 14.39
CA LEU A 97 -5.84 6.88 13.01
C LEU A 97 -7.34 6.80 12.73
N HIS A 98 -8.15 6.29 13.66
CA HIS A 98 -9.58 6.06 13.50
C HIS A 98 -9.96 5.18 12.30
N VAL A 99 -9.11 4.18 11.97
CA VAL A 99 -9.31 3.24 10.86
C VAL A 99 -9.34 1.80 11.34
N ARG A 100 -9.92 0.92 10.54
CA ARG A 100 -9.86 -0.53 10.73
C ARG A 100 -8.75 -1.12 9.85
N GLU A 101 -8.48 -2.41 10.08
CA GLU A 101 -7.58 -3.18 9.22
C GLU A 101 -8.10 -3.21 7.78
N GLY A 102 -7.22 -2.89 6.82
CA GLY A 102 -7.55 -2.78 5.41
C GLY A 102 -8.15 -1.43 5.00
N GLU A 103 -8.33 -0.49 5.92
CA GLU A 103 -8.87 0.83 5.62
C GLU A 103 -7.77 1.89 5.50
N THR A 104 -8.16 2.99 4.85
CA THR A 104 -7.33 4.19 4.64
C THR A 104 -7.95 5.37 5.41
N THR A 105 -7.13 6.24 5.97
CA THR A 105 -7.59 7.47 6.62
C THR A 105 -8.32 8.39 5.64
N GLU A 106 -9.25 9.21 6.13
CA GLU A 106 -10.06 10.10 5.27
C GLU A 106 -9.21 11.10 4.48
N ASP A 107 -8.10 11.55 5.06
CA ASP A 107 -7.11 12.42 4.43
C ASP A 107 -6.18 11.70 3.45
N ARG A 108 -6.33 10.37 3.30
CA ARG A 108 -5.50 9.49 2.48
C ARG A 108 -4.00 9.55 2.82
N THR A 109 -3.68 9.87 4.06
CA THR A 109 -2.28 9.84 4.52
C THR A 109 -1.84 8.42 4.80
N PHE A 110 -2.63 7.64 5.54
CA PHE A 110 -2.24 6.30 5.97
C PHE A 110 -3.24 5.23 5.53
N SER A 111 -2.72 4.07 5.12
CA SER A 111 -3.47 2.81 5.02
C SER A 111 -2.94 1.82 6.05
N LEU A 112 -3.84 1.13 6.75
CA LEU A 112 -3.49 0.13 7.76
C LEU A 112 -3.70 -1.27 7.23
N GLU A 113 -2.64 -2.06 7.16
CA GLU A 113 -2.65 -3.47 6.75
C GLU A 113 -2.09 -4.37 7.86
N THR A 114 -2.55 -5.60 7.91
CA THR A 114 -1.94 -6.66 8.72
C THR A 114 -1.27 -7.70 7.83
N VAL A 115 -0.13 -8.19 8.26
CA VAL A 115 0.61 -9.23 7.54
C VAL A 115 0.93 -10.41 8.46
N ASN A 116 0.91 -11.62 7.90
CA ASN A 116 1.19 -12.82 8.68
C ASN A 116 2.63 -12.86 9.20
N CYS A 117 3.61 -12.43 8.40
CA CYS A 117 5.00 -12.36 8.81
C CYS A 117 5.82 -11.45 7.88
N LEU A 118 6.64 -10.58 8.47
CA LEU A 118 7.61 -9.73 7.76
C LEU A 118 9.00 -10.36 7.62
N GLY A 119 9.21 -11.56 8.19
CA GLY A 119 10.50 -12.23 8.13
C GLY A 119 11.53 -11.77 9.17
N THR A 120 11.24 -10.73 9.94
CA THR A 120 12.17 -10.07 10.89
C THR A 120 11.88 -10.44 12.34
N CYS A 121 11.65 -11.73 12.63
CA CYS A 121 11.17 -12.20 13.94
C CYS A 121 12.09 -11.87 15.13
N ALA A 122 13.40 -11.70 14.89
CA ALA A 122 14.35 -11.30 15.92
C ALA A 122 14.13 -9.85 16.41
N LEU A 123 13.40 -9.04 15.65
CA LEU A 123 13.11 -7.64 15.96
C LEU A 123 11.70 -7.43 16.54
N ALA A 124 11.00 -8.54 16.85
CA ALA A 124 9.60 -8.49 17.29
C ALA A 124 9.38 -7.63 18.55
N PRO A 125 8.24 -6.92 18.66
CA PRO A 125 7.17 -6.79 17.65
C PRO A 125 7.51 -5.71 16.60
N VAL A 126 7.21 -6.00 15.32
CA VAL A 126 7.60 -5.14 14.19
C VAL A 126 6.39 -4.48 13.55
N VAL A 127 6.53 -3.19 13.28
CA VAL A 127 5.64 -2.40 12.43
C VAL A 127 6.47 -1.86 11.26
N GLN A 128 6.02 -2.05 10.04
CA GLN A 128 6.61 -1.47 8.85
C GLN A 128 5.77 -0.29 8.39
N VAL A 129 6.41 0.81 8.03
CA VAL A 129 5.77 1.93 7.34
C VAL A 129 6.53 2.15 6.04
N ASP A 130 5.87 1.94 4.91
CA ASP A 130 6.46 1.90 3.58
C ASP A 130 7.63 0.90 3.52
N GLU A 131 8.87 1.37 3.31
CA GLU A 131 10.08 0.54 3.30
C GLU A 131 10.79 0.48 4.67
N ASP A 132 10.37 1.32 5.63
CA ASP A 132 11.04 1.44 6.92
C ASP A 132 10.50 0.42 7.95
N TYR A 133 11.40 -0.35 8.56
CA TYR A 133 11.08 -1.30 9.62
C TYR A 133 11.32 -0.69 10.99
N HIS A 134 10.29 -0.67 11.82
CA HIS A 134 10.36 -0.25 13.23
C HIS A 134 10.35 -1.48 14.12
N ASP A 135 11.42 -1.66 14.87
CA ASP A 135 11.64 -2.81 15.77
C ASP A 135 11.21 -2.53 17.20
N ALA A 136 10.97 -3.60 17.96
CA ALA A 136 10.60 -3.54 19.37
C ALA A 136 9.57 -2.45 19.68
N VAL A 137 8.55 -2.35 18.81
CA VAL A 137 7.52 -1.31 18.89
C VAL A 137 6.58 -1.61 20.06
N ILE A 138 6.40 -0.62 20.92
CA ILE A 138 5.41 -0.63 22.00
C ILE A 138 4.32 0.43 21.70
N PRO A 139 3.10 0.31 22.25
CA PRO A 139 2.01 1.24 21.96
C PRO A 139 2.40 2.72 22.15
N GLY A 140 3.19 3.04 23.15
CA GLY A 140 3.65 4.42 23.41
C GLY A 140 4.63 4.99 22.37
N LYS A 141 5.18 4.17 21.46
CA LYS A 141 6.01 4.64 20.34
C LYS A 141 5.21 4.94 19.08
N ILE A 142 3.98 4.42 18.97
CA ILE A 142 3.17 4.51 17.74
C ILE A 142 2.97 5.95 17.31
N ASP A 143 2.52 6.82 18.19
CA ASP A 143 2.23 8.22 17.85
C ASP A 143 3.48 8.96 17.33
N LYS A 144 4.66 8.63 17.87
CA LYS A 144 5.93 9.19 17.41
C LYS A 144 6.31 8.68 16.02
N ILE A 145 6.08 7.39 15.76
CA ILE A 145 6.32 6.79 14.43
C ILE A 145 5.42 7.48 13.41
N LEU A 146 4.13 7.56 13.66
CA LEU A 146 3.16 8.19 12.75
C LEU A 146 3.49 9.67 12.48
N ALA A 147 3.88 10.42 13.51
CA ALA A 147 4.26 11.83 13.38
C ALA A 147 5.45 12.06 12.44
N ILE A 148 6.40 11.11 12.33
CA ILE A 148 7.53 11.21 11.40
C ILE A 148 7.05 11.30 9.95
N TYR A 149 6.07 10.46 9.59
CA TYR A 149 5.56 10.39 8.20
C TYR A 149 4.60 11.54 7.90
N SER A 150 3.70 11.90 8.80
CA SER A 150 2.84 13.09 8.64
C SER A 150 3.67 14.37 8.43
N SER A 151 4.78 14.52 9.16
CA SER A 151 5.66 15.69 9.02
C SER A 151 6.52 15.68 7.74
N LYS A 152 6.78 14.49 7.16
CA LYS A 152 7.45 14.39 5.86
C LYS A 152 6.54 14.90 4.73
N ASP A 153 5.25 14.57 4.79
CA ASP A 153 4.26 15.01 3.81
C ASP A 153 4.10 16.54 3.80
N GLU A 154 3.97 17.16 4.96
CA GLU A 154 3.85 18.62 5.07
C GLU A 154 5.06 19.34 4.45
N ARG A 155 6.27 18.77 4.57
CA ARG A 155 7.48 19.35 3.96
C ARG A 155 7.55 19.17 2.45
N GLN A 156 6.97 18.10 1.91
CA GLN A 156 6.92 17.86 0.47
C GLN A 156 5.88 18.75 -0.21
N GLU A 157 4.75 19.01 0.43
CA GLU A 157 3.73 19.94 -0.09
C GLU A 157 4.23 21.37 -0.13
N VAL A 158 4.97 21.82 0.90
CA VAL A 158 5.58 23.17 0.95
C VAL A 158 6.73 23.35 -0.06
N ALA A 159 7.39 22.27 -0.50
CA ALA A 159 8.48 22.33 -1.48
C ALA A 159 8.00 22.26 -2.93
N ALA A 160 6.71 21.98 -3.16
CA ALA A 160 6.10 21.85 -4.49
C ALA A 160 5.33 23.11 -4.95
N ASP A 161 5.18 24.11 -4.08
CA ASP A 161 4.66 25.46 -4.36
C ASP A 161 5.82 26.46 -4.63
#